data_627b3d0abe3dc754c6f29db4a359cf35
#
_entry.id   627b3d0abe3dc754c6f29db4a359cf35
#
_cell.length_a   1.000
_cell.length_b   1.000
_cell.length_c   1.000
_cell.angle_alpha   90.00
_cell.angle_beta   90.00
_cell.angle_gamma   90.00
#
_symmetry.space_group_name_H-M   'P 1'
#
loop_
_entity.id
_entity.type
_entity.pdbx_description
1 polymer ?
#
loop_
_entity_poly.entity_id
_entity_poly.type
_entity_poly.pdbx_seq_one_letter_code
_entity_poly.pdbx_strand_id
1 'polypeptide(L)'
;MSARQHARDPYNLPRDCAVSKPASPAAKHHWLPQFCSLPTLFALMVVAEIVALVIAMAPHRNARSWISELAVASVFVQWLALLNAVVLCSSREALQRMTIRSGFACAWLLAVITTGLGSAVVYSMDHVLDYGLTGPSGSGWRFVLGNAAICSLIAAALLRYLYVRELWQERVHAAAKAQVDALQARIRPHF
;
A
#
# COMPACT_ATOMS: atom_id res chain seq x y z
N MET A 1 -22.72 76.40 -30.55
CA MET A 1 -21.47 75.62 -30.55
C MET A 1 -21.10 75.35 -29.12
N SER A 2 -21.46 74.18 -28.59
CA SER A 2 -21.20 73.78 -27.20
C SER A 2 -20.47 72.46 -27.18
N ALA A 3 -19.17 72.49 -26.97
CA ALA A 3 -18.32 71.32 -26.84
C ALA A 3 -18.46 70.79 -25.44
N ARG A 4 -19.14 69.60 -25.24
CA ARG A 4 -19.14 68.88 -23.97
C ARG A 4 -17.85 68.08 -23.91
N GLN A 5 -16.95 68.47 -23.02
CA GLN A 5 -15.82 67.69 -22.60
C GLN A 5 -16.32 66.45 -21.80
N HIS A 6 -16.12 65.31 -22.36
CA HIS A 6 -16.27 64.03 -21.67
C HIS A 6 -15.06 63.85 -20.74
N ALA A 7 -15.22 64.15 -19.46
CA ALA A 7 -14.30 63.77 -18.45
C ALA A 7 -14.26 62.23 -18.37
N ARG A 8 -13.14 61.64 -18.77
CA ARG A 8 -12.87 60.21 -18.57
C ARG A 8 -12.58 60.00 -17.10
N ASP A 9 -13.45 59.28 -16.45
CA ASP A 9 -13.29 58.83 -15.07
C ASP A 9 -12.09 57.87 -14.98
N PRO A 10 -11.02 58.17 -14.26
CA PRO A 10 -9.80 57.35 -14.22
C PRO A 10 -9.95 56.05 -13.41
N TYR A 11 -11.11 55.84 -12.81
CA TYR A 11 -11.35 54.66 -11.95
C TYR A 11 -12.22 53.57 -12.59
N ASN A 12 -12.57 53.68 -13.87
CA ASN A 12 -13.34 52.67 -14.54
C ASN A 12 -12.42 51.60 -15.11
N LEU A 13 -11.75 50.83 -14.22
CA LEU A 13 -11.05 49.62 -14.54
C LEU A 13 -12.07 48.55 -14.95
N PRO A 14 -11.87 47.87 -16.10
CA PRO A 14 -12.75 46.79 -16.49
C PRO A 14 -12.73 45.68 -15.41
N ARG A 15 -13.91 45.39 -14.87
CA ARG A 15 -14.13 44.33 -13.86
C ARG A 15 -13.95 42.92 -14.39
N ASP A 16 -13.38 42.76 -15.58
CA ASP A 16 -13.25 41.48 -16.25
C ASP A 16 -11.95 40.70 -15.96
N CYS A 17 -11.13 41.19 -15.01
CA CYS A 17 -10.14 40.35 -14.38
C CYS A 17 -10.80 39.51 -13.29
N ALA A 18 -11.82 38.69 -13.67
CA ALA A 18 -12.13 37.51 -12.92
C ALA A 18 -10.89 36.61 -13.04
N VAL A 19 -10.01 36.72 -12.05
CA VAL A 19 -8.95 35.74 -11.81
C VAL A 19 -9.66 34.41 -11.72
N SER A 20 -9.71 33.70 -12.85
CA SER A 20 -10.16 32.32 -12.90
C SER A 20 -9.25 31.58 -11.96
N LYS A 21 -9.77 31.34 -10.74
CA LYS A 21 -9.16 30.49 -9.74
C LYS A 21 -8.82 29.19 -10.48
N PRO A 22 -7.53 28.84 -10.65
CA PRO A 22 -7.19 27.59 -11.32
C PRO A 22 -7.95 26.51 -10.56
N ALA A 23 -8.86 25.85 -11.28
CA ALA A 23 -9.54 24.70 -10.73
C ALA A 23 -8.44 23.72 -10.31
N SER A 24 -8.18 23.68 -9.03
CA SER A 24 -7.28 22.69 -8.45
C SER A 24 -7.76 21.35 -9.00
N PRO A 25 -6.94 20.61 -9.77
CA PRO A 25 -7.35 19.33 -10.24
C PRO A 25 -7.79 18.55 -9.02
N ALA A 26 -9.07 18.18 -8.99
CA ALA A 26 -9.64 17.42 -7.88
C ALA A 26 -8.67 16.25 -7.64
N ALA A 27 -7.91 16.34 -6.58
CA ALA A 27 -6.95 15.32 -6.20
C ALA A 27 -7.79 14.04 -6.10
N LYS A 28 -7.64 13.15 -7.09
CA LYS A 28 -8.31 11.86 -7.06
C LYS A 28 -7.89 11.24 -5.73
N HIS A 29 -8.82 11.17 -4.80
CA HIS A 29 -8.60 10.58 -3.50
C HIS A 29 -8.21 9.12 -3.70
N HIS A 30 -6.91 8.88 -3.80
CA HIS A 30 -6.35 7.54 -3.85
C HIS A 30 -6.37 7.00 -2.43
N TRP A 31 -7.50 6.40 -2.04
CA TRP A 31 -7.67 5.75 -0.73
C TRP A 31 -6.81 4.49 -0.57
N LEU A 32 -6.28 3.95 -1.68
CA LEU A 32 -5.38 2.80 -1.63
C LEU A 32 -3.93 3.27 -1.46
N PRO A 33 -3.21 2.76 -0.47
CA PRO A 33 -1.79 3.04 -0.32
C PRO A 33 -1.02 2.62 -1.56
N GLN A 34 0.06 3.35 -1.85
CA GLN A 34 0.91 3.06 -3.00
C GLN A 34 1.76 1.82 -2.71
N PHE A 35 1.18 0.62 -2.95
CA PHE A 35 1.90 -0.66 -2.78
C PHE A 35 3.17 -0.76 -3.64
N CYS A 36 3.22 -0.04 -4.76
CA CYS A 36 4.35 -0.01 -5.68
C CYS A 36 5.40 1.04 -5.31
N SER A 37 5.29 1.71 -4.17
CA SER A 37 6.30 2.65 -3.73
C SER A 37 7.51 1.91 -3.14
N LEU A 38 8.72 2.36 -3.44
CA LEU A 38 9.96 1.81 -2.91
C LEU A 38 9.95 1.59 -1.39
N PRO A 39 9.50 2.57 -0.56
CA PRO A 39 9.46 2.37 0.88
C PRO A 39 8.47 1.28 1.32
N THR A 40 7.36 1.10 0.61
CA THR A 40 6.39 0.03 0.93
C THR A 40 6.94 -1.34 0.55
N LEU A 41 7.61 -1.46 -0.61
CA LEU A 41 8.29 -2.69 -1.01
C LEU A 41 9.40 -3.06 -0.03
N PHE A 42 10.20 -2.08 0.38
CA PHE A 42 11.25 -2.31 1.38
C PHE A 42 10.67 -2.80 2.71
N ALA A 43 9.61 -2.16 3.21
CA ALA A 43 8.93 -2.59 4.43
C ALA A 43 8.38 -4.03 4.31
N LEU A 44 7.82 -4.38 3.14
CA LEU A 44 7.33 -5.72 2.86
C LEU A 44 8.46 -6.76 2.90
N MET A 45 9.61 -6.44 2.29
CA MET A 45 10.80 -7.31 2.30
C MET A 45 11.34 -7.53 3.73
N VAL A 46 11.40 -6.47 4.55
CA VAL A 46 11.83 -6.57 5.94
C VAL A 46 10.86 -7.44 6.76
N VAL A 47 9.55 -7.27 6.59
CA VAL A 47 8.54 -8.10 7.25
C VAL A 47 8.66 -9.55 6.81
N ALA A 48 8.87 -9.81 5.52
CA ALA A 48 9.08 -11.14 4.99
C ALA A 48 10.30 -11.83 5.62
N GLU A 49 11.41 -11.11 5.81
CA GLU A 49 12.62 -11.63 6.44
C GLU A 49 12.41 -11.94 7.94
N ILE A 50 11.68 -11.09 8.65
CA ILE A 50 11.32 -11.36 10.05
C ILE A 50 10.47 -12.64 10.14
N VAL A 51 9.54 -12.84 9.22
CA VAL A 51 8.72 -14.06 9.17
C VAL A 51 9.58 -15.28 8.89
N ALA A 52 10.51 -15.21 7.93
CA ALA A 52 11.44 -16.29 7.63
C ALA A 52 12.28 -16.66 8.86
N LEU A 53 12.77 -15.65 9.59
CA LEU A 53 13.53 -15.86 10.82
C LEU A 53 12.69 -16.56 11.91
N VAL A 54 11.44 -16.12 12.10
CA VAL A 54 10.53 -16.73 13.07
C VAL A 54 10.24 -18.18 12.71
N ILE A 55 10.03 -18.49 11.43
CA ILE A 55 9.80 -19.86 10.95
C ILE A 55 11.05 -20.72 11.19
N ALA A 56 12.24 -20.21 10.88
CA ALA A 56 13.50 -20.93 11.05
C ALA A 56 13.86 -21.17 12.52
N MET A 57 13.42 -20.28 13.43
CA MET A 57 13.63 -20.45 14.87
C MET A 57 12.60 -21.38 15.53
N ALA A 58 11.55 -21.79 14.83
CA ALA A 58 10.59 -22.72 15.36
C ALA A 58 11.28 -24.08 15.64
N PRO A 59 10.97 -24.79 16.74
CA PRO A 59 11.64 -26.03 17.08
C PRO A 59 11.29 -27.14 16.06
N HIS A 60 12.17 -27.34 15.13
CA HIS A 60 12.06 -28.40 14.12
C HIS A 60 12.84 -29.64 14.56
N ARG A 61 12.28 -30.79 14.36
CA ARG A 61 12.90 -32.09 14.70
C ARG A 61 13.87 -32.60 13.62
N ASN A 62 14.23 -31.80 12.65
CA ASN A 62 15.02 -32.25 11.52
C ASN A 62 16.51 -32.09 11.80
N ALA A 63 17.32 -33.03 11.34
CA ALA A 63 18.78 -33.04 11.46
C ALA A 63 19.50 -32.03 10.55
N ARG A 64 18.75 -31.20 9.84
CA ARG A 64 19.27 -30.19 8.92
C ARG A 64 19.81 -28.99 9.72
N SER A 65 20.89 -28.37 9.25
CA SER A 65 21.45 -27.20 9.92
C SER A 65 20.44 -26.04 9.89
N TRP A 66 20.30 -25.31 10.96
CA TRP A 66 19.38 -24.17 11.06
C TRP A 66 19.66 -23.09 9.98
N ILE A 67 20.93 -22.96 9.53
CA ILE A 67 21.35 -22.01 8.49
C ILE A 67 20.72 -22.39 7.15
N SER A 68 20.70 -23.69 6.80
CA SER A 68 20.09 -24.15 5.54
C SER A 68 18.57 -24.00 5.58
N GLU A 69 17.95 -24.20 6.73
CA GLU A 69 16.49 -24.00 6.89
C GLU A 69 16.13 -22.51 6.77
N LEU A 70 16.92 -21.63 7.39
CA LEU A 70 16.73 -20.19 7.28
C LEU A 70 16.91 -19.73 5.80
N ALA A 71 17.95 -20.19 5.11
CA ALA A 71 18.17 -19.81 3.72
C ALA A 71 17.00 -20.20 2.81
N VAL A 72 16.50 -21.43 2.95
CA VAL A 72 15.35 -21.92 2.15
C VAL A 72 14.08 -21.14 2.52
N ALA A 73 13.81 -20.94 3.81
CA ALA A 73 12.65 -20.18 4.27
C ALA A 73 12.71 -18.72 3.78
N SER A 74 13.87 -18.06 3.86
CA SER A 74 14.06 -16.69 3.40
C SER A 74 13.77 -16.56 1.90
N VAL A 75 14.39 -17.40 1.06
CA VAL A 75 14.14 -17.38 -0.40
C VAL A 75 12.66 -17.61 -0.71
N PHE A 76 12.03 -18.58 -0.06
CA PHE A 76 10.63 -18.90 -0.27
C PHE A 76 9.69 -17.75 0.12
N VAL A 77 9.88 -17.20 1.33
CA VAL A 77 9.03 -16.11 1.84
C VAL A 77 9.22 -14.82 1.04
N GLN A 78 10.48 -14.50 0.65
CA GLN A 78 10.79 -13.35 -0.21
C GLN A 78 10.14 -13.48 -1.60
N TRP A 79 10.21 -14.66 -2.19
CA TRP A 79 9.55 -14.92 -3.48
C TRP A 79 8.03 -14.74 -3.38
N LEU A 80 7.39 -15.28 -2.33
CA LEU A 80 5.96 -15.08 -2.09
C LEU A 80 5.61 -13.60 -1.84
N ALA A 81 6.44 -12.86 -1.10
CA ALA A 81 6.25 -11.44 -0.85
C ALA A 81 6.29 -10.62 -2.14
N LEU A 82 7.27 -10.89 -3.02
CA LEU A 82 7.37 -10.25 -4.34
C LEU A 82 6.18 -10.60 -5.23
N LEU A 83 5.77 -11.87 -5.26
CA LEU A 83 4.61 -12.30 -6.03
C LEU A 83 3.34 -11.55 -5.58
N ASN A 84 3.11 -11.46 -4.28
CA ASN A 84 2.01 -10.69 -3.70
C ASN A 84 2.09 -9.19 -4.06
N ALA A 85 3.28 -8.60 -3.99
CA ALA A 85 3.50 -7.21 -4.37
C ALA A 85 3.12 -6.96 -5.84
N VAL A 86 3.58 -7.82 -6.76
CA VAL A 86 3.26 -7.72 -8.20
C VAL A 86 1.77 -7.86 -8.44
N VAL A 87 1.10 -8.84 -7.82
CA VAL A 87 -0.34 -9.05 -7.99
C VAL A 87 -1.16 -7.88 -7.46
N LEU A 88 -0.83 -7.36 -6.27
CA LEU A 88 -1.50 -6.20 -5.69
C LEU A 88 -1.25 -4.93 -6.52
N CYS A 89 -0.03 -4.75 -7.02
CA CYS A 89 0.29 -3.66 -7.93
C CYS A 89 -0.52 -3.71 -9.23
N SER A 90 -0.59 -4.87 -9.86
CA SER A 90 -1.32 -5.06 -11.12
C SER A 90 -2.83 -4.87 -10.93
N SER A 91 -3.36 -5.24 -9.76
CA SER A 91 -4.78 -5.14 -9.43
C SER A 91 -5.19 -3.77 -8.90
N ARG A 92 -4.24 -2.84 -8.73
CA ARG A 92 -4.48 -1.53 -8.08
C ARG A 92 -5.62 -0.74 -8.73
N GLU A 93 -5.65 -0.65 -10.06
CA GLU A 93 -6.69 0.11 -10.77
C GLU A 93 -8.08 -0.49 -10.58
N ALA A 94 -8.19 -1.81 -10.59
CA ALA A 94 -9.44 -2.50 -10.35
C ALA A 94 -9.93 -2.29 -8.91
N LEU A 95 -9.02 -2.38 -7.94
CA LEU A 95 -9.32 -2.18 -6.52
C LEU A 95 -9.75 -0.75 -6.21
N GLN A 96 -9.17 0.26 -6.87
CA GLN A 96 -9.52 1.67 -6.70
C GLN A 96 -10.94 2.03 -7.18
N ARG A 97 -11.52 1.23 -8.07
CA ARG A 97 -12.91 1.41 -8.54
C ARG A 97 -13.95 0.92 -7.53
N MET A 98 -13.51 0.15 -6.54
CA MET A 98 -14.38 -0.42 -5.50
C MET A 98 -14.54 0.53 -4.31
N THR A 99 -15.54 0.26 -3.46
CA THR A 99 -15.66 0.97 -2.18
C THR A 99 -14.49 0.59 -1.26
N ILE A 100 -14.12 1.46 -0.33
CA ILE A 100 -12.98 1.24 0.58
C ILE A 100 -13.05 -0.13 1.26
N ARG A 101 -14.21 -0.52 1.78
CA ARG A 101 -14.38 -1.80 2.49
C ARG A 101 -14.22 -3.01 1.57
N SER A 102 -14.85 -2.98 0.40
CA SER A 102 -14.74 -4.07 -0.58
C SER A 102 -13.33 -4.15 -1.18
N GLY A 103 -12.68 -3.02 -1.44
CA GLY A 103 -11.32 -2.98 -1.95
C GLY A 103 -10.31 -3.60 -0.97
N PHE A 104 -10.44 -3.31 0.34
CA PHE A 104 -9.61 -3.96 1.37
C PHE A 104 -9.87 -5.46 1.45
N ALA A 105 -11.13 -5.90 1.43
CA ALA A 105 -11.47 -7.32 1.44
C ALA A 105 -10.92 -8.05 0.20
N CYS A 106 -11.06 -7.44 -0.98
CA CYS A 106 -10.52 -7.98 -2.22
C CYS A 106 -8.98 -8.06 -2.21
N ALA A 107 -8.30 -7.01 -1.73
CA ALA A 107 -6.84 -7.01 -1.62
C ALA A 107 -6.35 -8.11 -0.66
N TRP A 108 -7.03 -8.27 0.47
CA TRP A 108 -6.74 -9.33 1.43
C TRP A 108 -6.95 -10.73 0.83
N LEU A 109 -8.11 -10.98 0.19
CA LEU A 109 -8.40 -12.24 -0.48
C LEU A 109 -7.38 -12.55 -1.58
N LEU A 110 -7.03 -11.55 -2.39
CA LEU A 110 -6.02 -11.67 -3.44
C LEU A 110 -4.67 -12.13 -2.87
N ALA A 111 -4.22 -11.53 -1.76
CA ALA A 111 -2.98 -11.91 -1.11
C ALA A 111 -3.02 -13.35 -0.59
N VAL A 112 -4.12 -13.76 0.04
CA VAL A 112 -4.29 -15.12 0.58
C VAL A 112 -4.32 -16.15 -0.54
N ILE A 113 -5.09 -15.89 -1.61
CA ILE A 113 -5.19 -16.80 -2.77
C ILE A 113 -3.82 -16.92 -3.48
N THR A 114 -3.14 -15.79 -3.70
CA THR A 114 -1.81 -15.80 -4.35
C THR A 114 -0.80 -16.60 -3.53
N THR A 115 -0.79 -16.44 -2.21
CA THR A 115 0.08 -17.21 -1.32
C THR A 115 -0.30 -18.69 -1.32
N GLY A 116 -1.59 -19.01 -1.27
CA GLY A 116 -2.06 -20.38 -1.34
C GLY A 116 -1.65 -21.09 -2.64
N LEU A 117 -1.86 -20.42 -3.79
CA LEU A 117 -1.44 -20.93 -5.10
C LEU A 117 0.09 -21.07 -5.20
N GLY A 118 0.85 -20.05 -4.77
CA GLY A 118 2.31 -20.10 -4.76
C GLY A 118 2.84 -21.26 -3.89
N SER A 119 2.26 -21.46 -2.71
CA SER A 119 2.61 -22.57 -1.82
C SER A 119 2.24 -23.92 -2.41
N ALA A 120 1.11 -24.03 -3.11
CA ALA A 120 0.71 -25.26 -3.79
C ALA A 120 1.66 -25.60 -4.94
N VAL A 121 2.10 -24.61 -5.72
CA VAL A 121 3.11 -24.81 -6.78
C VAL A 121 4.42 -25.31 -6.20
N VAL A 122 4.93 -24.68 -5.14
CA VAL A 122 6.18 -25.12 -4.49
C VAL A 122 6.04 -26.52 -3.92
N TYR A 123 4.92 -26.84 -3.28
CA TYR A 123 4.66 -28.20 -2.80
C TYR A 123 4.66 -29.22 -3.94
N SER A 124 4.00 -28.92 -5.06
CA SER A 124 3.95 -29.80 -6.23
C SER A 124 5.33 -30.02 -6.84
N MET A 125 6.15 -28.95 -6.92
CA MET A 125 7.51 -29.05 -7.41
C MET A 125 8.41 -29.87 -6.48
N ASP A 126 8.28 -29.67 -5.16
CA ASP A 126 9.03 -30.43 -4.17
C ASP A 126 8.69 -31.92 -4.24
N HIS A 127 7.41 -32.24 -4.43
CA HIS A 127 6.96 -33.63 -4.56
C HIS A 127 7.45 -34.33 -5.85
N VAL A 128 7.58 -33.56 -6.95
CA VAL A 128 8.08 -34.08 -8.24
C VAL A 128 9.61 -34.23 -8.23
N LEU A 129 10.31 -33.31 -7.59
CA LEU A 129 11.79 -33.25 -7.60
C LEU A 129 12.43 -33.92 -6.38
N ASP A 130 11.63 -34.33 -5.40
CA ASP A 130 12.03 -35.05 -4.18
C ASP A 130 13.12 -34.31 -3.35
N TYR A 131 13.04 -32.96 -3.30
CA TYR A 131 14.01 -32.17 -2.53
C TYR A 131 13.74 -32.20 -1.02
N GLY A 132 12.58 -32.69 -0.58
CA GLY A 132 12.21 -32.79 0.85
C GLY A 132 12.13 -31.43 1.55
N LEU A 133 11.74 -30.38 0.84
CA LEU A 133 11.63 -29.01 1.38
C LEU A 133 10.37 -28.80 2.23
N THR A 134 9.30 -29.52 1.89
CA THR A 134 7.95 -29.32 2.48
C THR A 134 7.62 -30.29 3.60
N GLY A 135 8.58 -31.15 3.99
CA GLY A 135 8.41 -32.13 5.08
C GLY A 135 7.80 -33.46 4.62
N PRO A 136 7.48 -34.37 5.55
CA PRO A 136 7.07 -35.74 5.21
C PRO A 136 5.81 -35.75 4.35
N SER A 137 5.88 -36.56 3.29
CA SER A 137 4.84 -36.77 2.29
C SER A 137 3.52 -37.20 2.95
N GLY A 138 2.53 -36.34 2.99
CA GLY A 138 1.19 -36.60 3.53
C GLY A 138 0.43 -35.38 4.03
N SER A 139 1.09 -34.25 4.19
CA SER A 139 0.47 -33.03 4.78
C SER A 139 0.51 -31.79 3.89
N GLY A 140 0.51 -31.95 2.55
CA GLY A 140 0.57 -30.81 1.62
C GLY A 140 -0.50 -29.76 1.86
N TRP A 141 -1.71 -30.18 2.18
CA TRP A 141 -2.78 -29.25 2.54
C TRP A 141 -2.47 -28.43 3.81
N ARG A 142 -1.77 -29.04 4.78
CA ARG A 142 -1.35 -28.34 6.01
C ARG A 142 -0.27 -27.30 5.73
N PHE A 143 0.65 -27.61 4.82
CA PHE A 143 1.66 -26.64 4.37
C PHE A 143 1.00 -25.45 3.67
N VAL A 144 0.12 -25.70 2.71
CA VAL A 144 -0.58 -24.63 1.97
C VAL A 144 -1.46 -23.80 2.89
N LEU A 145 -2.27 -24.44 3.76
CA LEU A 145 -3.14 -23.73 4.70
C LEU A 145 -2.34 -22.99 5.77
N GLY A 146 -1.24 -23.54 6.25
CA GLY A 146 -0.37 -22.87 7.21
C GLY A 146 0.20 -21.56 6.64
N ASN A 147 0.74 -21.62 5.43
CA ASN A 147 1.26 -20.43 4.74
C ASN A 147 0.14 -19.41 4.45
N ALA A 148 -1.02 -19.87 3.98
CA ALA A 148 -2.16 -19.01 3.73
C ALA A 148 -2.67 -18.33 5.03
N ALA A 149 -2.69 -19.06 6.15
CA ALA A 149 -3.09 -18.51 7.45
C ALA A 149 -2.10 -17.44 7.95
N ILE A 150 -0.80 -17.71 7.88
CA ILE A 150 0.23 -16.74 8.24
C ILE A 150 0.13 -15.49 7.36
N CYS A 151 0.02 -15.67 6.04
CA CYS A 151 -0.17 -14.56 5.10
C CYS A 151 -1.44 -13.77 5.41
N SER A 152 -2.54 -14.43 5.72
CA SER A 152 -3.82 -13.82 6.09
C SER A 152 -3.66 -12.86 7.28
N LEU A 153 -2.98 -13.28 8.34
CA LEU A 153 -2.74 -12.46 9.53
C LEU A 153 -1.84 -11.26 9.20
N ILE A 154 -0.74 -11.51 8.48
CA ILE A 154 0.20 -10.45 8.11
C ILE A 154 -0.45 -9.45 7.16
N ALA A 155 -1.17 -9.92 6.15
CA ALA A 155 -1.87 -9.07 5.20
C ALA A 155 -2.94 -8.22 5.91
N ALA A 156 -3.71 -8.78 6.84
CA ALA A 156 -4.68 -8.04 7.63
C ALA A 156 -4.01 -6.95 8.47
N ALA A 157 -2.91 -7.27 9.14
CA ALA A 157 -2.15 -6.33 9.96
C ALA A 157 -1.55 -5.19 9.11
N LEU A 158 -0.91 -5.53 7.98
CA LEU A 158 -0.31 -4.56 7.07
C LEU A 158 -1.36 -3.65 6.44
N LEU A 159 -2.46 -4.19 5.94
CA LEU A 159 -3.55 -3.40 5.37
C LEU A 159 -4.15 -2.45 6.41
N ARG A 160 -4.35 -2.92 7.64
CA ARG A 160 -4.81 -2.07 8.75
C ARG A 160 -3.80 -0.97 9.08
N TYR A 161 -2.51 -1.30 9.13
CA TYR A 161 -1.45 -0.33 9.38
C TYR A 161 -1.41 0.74 8.28
N LEU A 162 -1.45 0.34 7.02
CA LEU A 162 -1.43 1.27 5.89
C LEU A 162 -2.66 2.17 5.88
N TYR A 163 -3.84 1.65 6.21
CA TYR A 163 -5.07 2.43 6.34
C TYR A 163 -4.96 3.49 7.44
N VAL A 164 -4.48 3.11 8.62
CA VAL A 164 -4.29 4.04 9.74
C VAL A 164 -3.26 5.11 9.41
N ARG A 165 -2.15 4.73 8.76
CA ARG A 165 -1.10 5.67 8.32
C ARG A 165 -1.65 6.73 7.36
N GLU A 166 -2.45 6.33 6.38
CA GLU A 166 -3.08 7.24 5.41
C GLU A 166 -4.00 8.24 6.13
N LEU A 167 -4.82 7.75 7.04
CA LEU A 167 -5.71 8.59 7.86
C LEU A 167 -4.93 9.63 8.72
N TRP A 168 -3.78 9.23 9.25
CA TRP A 168 -2.91 10.12 10.01
C TRP A 168 -2.28 11.20 9.11
N GLN A 169 -1.80 10.84 7.93
CA GLN A 169 -1.23 11.78 6.97
C GLN A 169 -2.25 12.86 6.57
N GLU A 170 -3.49 12.48 6.28
CA GLU A 170 -4.56 13.43 5.96
C GLU A 170 -4.80 14.42 7.09
N ARG A 171 -4.83 13.95 8.35
CA ARG A 171 -5.00 14.82 9.53
C ARG A 171 -3.85 15.78 9.70
N VAL A 172 -2.61 15.32 9.54
CA VAL A 172 -1.41 16.16 9.65
C VAL A 172 -1.41 17.24 8.56
N HIS A 173 -1.74 16.89 7.32
CA HIS A 173 -1.84 17.88 6.23
C HIS A 173 -2.97 18.88 6.46
N ALA A 174 -4.13 18.46 6.97
CA ALA A 174 -5.23 19.36 7.30
C ALA A 174 -4.85 20.33 8.44
N ALA A 175 -4.17 19.85 9.47
CA ALA A 175 -3.71 20.68 10.58
C ALA A 175 -2.64 21.69 10.12
N ALA A 176 -1.68 21.28 9.31
CA ALA A 176 -0.65 22.18 8.76
C ALA A 176 -1.28 23.28 7.89
N LYS A 177 -2.25 22.92 7.05
CA LYS A 177 -2.97 23.89 6.23
C LYS A 177 -3.74 24.91 7.08
N ALA A 178 -4.45 24.43 8.12
CA ALA A 178 -5.16 25.34 9.03
C ALA A 178 -4.23 26.31 9.76
N GLN A 179 -3.02 25.90 10.12
CA GLN A 179 -2.01 26.77 10.71
C GLN A 179 -1.54 27.87 9.74
N VAL A 180 -1.29 27.51 8.47
CA VAL A 180 -0.90 28.47 7.43
C VAL A 180 -2.02 29.45 7.17
N ASP A 181 -3.26 29.01 7.06
CA ASP A 181 -4.44 29.85 6.84
C ASP A 181 -4.63 30.83 8.03
N ALA A 182 -4.43 30.36 9.27
CA ALA A 182 -4.50 31.20 10.48
C ALA A 182 -3.40 32.28 10.51
N LEU A 183 -2.17 31.93 10.10
CA LEU A 183 -1.06 32.90 9.98
C LEU A 183 -1.34 33.93 8.89
N GLN A 184 -1.86 33.53 7.73
CA GLN A 184 -2.21 34.43 6.65
C GLN A 184 -3.35 35.39 7.05
N ALA A 185 -4.34 34.93 7.80
CA ALA A 185 -5.43 35.75 8.32
C ALA A 185 -4.91 36.83 9.30
N ARG A 186 -3.82 36.54 10.03
CA ARG A 186 -3.21 37.48 10.99
C ARG A 186 -2.31 38.52 10.31
N ILE A 187 -1.77 38.21 9.12
CA ILE A 187 -0.85 39.08 8.35
C ILE A 187 -1.63 39.98 7.37
N ARG A 188 -2.92 39.72 7.11
CA ARG A 188 -3.71 40.69 6.32
C ARG A 188 -3.84 42.00 7.10
N PRO A 189 -3.00 43.01 6.80
CA PRO A 189 -3.20 44.32 7.40
C PRO A 189 -4.54 44.87 6.90
N HIS A 190 -5.30 45.46 7.79
CA HIS A 190 -6.43 46.32 7.45
C HIS A 190 -5.93 47.45 6.51
N PHE A 191 -6.10 47.26 5.21
CA PHE A 191 -6.11 48.34 4.23
C PHE A 191 -7.54 48.52 3.72
#